data_69ace5b4d7e404544e4d854657a3423f
#
_entry.id   69ace5b4d7e404544e4d854657a3423f
#
_cell.length_a   1.000
_cell.length_b   1.000
_cell.length_c   1.000
_cell.angle_alpha   90.00
_cell.angle_beta   90.00
_cell.angle_gamma   90.00
#
_symmetry.space_group_name_H-M   'P 1'
#
loop_
_entity.id
_entity.type
_entity.pdbx_description
1 polymer ?
#
loop_
_entity_poly.entity_id
_entity_poly.type
_entity_poly.pdbx_seq_one_letter_code
_entity_poly.pdbx_strand_id
1 'polypeptide(L)'
;MNKSCLATIVYFAVLGILIYNRMWIWLIIAILVGGLAAFIMFVGVALESGFRSKVPLDFLAHTRWVNRYYEDRGFELVGHNTSDSNYPESIYKKDKLKVVIRLNAPIVTHSPFTITVIVSGEQEKEWSFPVEKDEKILEMFDDYLKDY
;
A
#
# COMPACT_ATOMS: atom_id res chain seq x y z
N MET A 1 -2.67 19.10 23.05
CA MET A 1 -3.06 20.02 21.95
C MET A 1 -2.42 19.54 20.67
N ASN A 2 -3.18 19.24 19.63
CA ASN A 2 -2.66 18.61 18.40
C ASN A 2 -1.76 19.64 17.65
N LYS A 3 -0.57 19.21 17.15
CA LYS A 3 0.40 20.09 16.49
C LYS A 3 -0.23 20.88 15.31
N SER A 4 -1.18 20.29 14.61
CA SER A 4 -1.93 20.97 13.52
C SER A 4 -2.82 22.09 14.03
N CYS A 5 -3.45 21.94 15.19
CA CYS A 5 -4.30 22.97 15.78
C CYS A 5 -3.49 24.22 16.19
N LEU A 6 -2.29 24.00 16.76
CA LEU A 6 -1.38 25.08 17.10
C LEU A 6 -0.93 25.86 15.87
N ALA A 7 -0.54 25.14 14.80
CA ALA A 7 -0.12 25.77 13.55
C ALA A 7 -1.24 26.65 12.93
N THR A 8 -2.47 26.18 12.97
CA THR A 8 -3.64 26.93 12.50
C THR A 8 -3.85 28.22 13.29
N ILE A 9 -3.76 28.15 14.62
CA ILE A 9 -3.92 29.33 15.49
C ILE A 9 -2.83 30.37 15.19
N VAL A 10 -1.58 29.92 15.08
CA VAL A 10 -0.43 30.80 14.76
C VAL A 10 -0.64 31.46 13.40
N TYR A 11 -1.09 30.71 12.39
CA TYR A 11 -1.34 31.24 11.05
C TYR A 11 -2.38 32.38 11.07
N PHE A 12 -3.52 32.18 11.72
CA PHE A 12 -4.55 33.20 11.82
C PHE A 12 -4.11 34.42 12.65
N ALA A 13 -3.29 34.24 13.67
CA ALA A 13 -2.71 35.34 14.43
C ALA A 13 -1.80 36.20 13.55
N VAL A 14 -0.94 35.60 12.73
CA VAL A 14 -0.09 36.31 11.77
C VAL A 14 -0.92 37.09 10.75
N LEU A 15 -1.96 36.48 10.18
CA LEU A 15 -2.86 37.18 9.27
C LEU A 15 -3.52 38.42 9.94
N GLY A 16 -3.98 38.28 11.18
CA GLY A 16 -4.57 39.39 11.94
C GLY A 16 -3.59 40.55 12.14
N ILE A 17 -2.31 40.27 12.47
CA ILE A 17 -1.26 41.27 12.62
C ILE A 17 -0.99 41.97 11.29
N LEU A 18 -0.93 41.25 10.17
CA LEU A 18 -0.69 41.80 8.84
C LEU A 18 -1.81 42.74 8.40
N ILE A 19 -3.06 42.38 8.68
CA ILE A 19 -4.25 43.21 8.40
C ILE A 19 -4.18 44.50 9.25
N TYR A 20 -3.91 44.38 10.53
CA TYR A 20 -3.83 45.51 11.45
C TYR A 20 -2.76 46.54 11.03
N ASN A 21 -1.59 46.06 10.60
CA ASN A 21 -0.47 46.89 10.15
C ASN A 21 -0.58 47.38 8.69
N ARG A 22 -1.69 47.12 8.01
CA ARG A 22 -1.93 47.48 6.60
C ARG A 22 -0.84 46.99 5.64
N MET A 23 -0.20 45.88 5.94
CA MET A 23 0.85 45.27 5.12
C MET A 23 0.26 44.37 4.05
N TRP A 24 -0.47 44.93 3.11
CA TRP A 24 -1.25 44.22 2.10
C TRP A 24 -0.46 43.24 1.24
N ILE A 25 0.78 43.60 0.88
CA ILE A 25 1.64 42.74 0.06
C ILE A 25 1.97 41.47 0.82
N TRP A 26 2.37 41.59 2.09
CA TRP A 26 2.66 40.45 2.93
C TRP A 26 1.45 39.60 3.25
N LEU A 27 0.29 40.23 3.33
CA LEU A 27 -0.99 39.54 3.49
C LEU A 27 -1.29 38.63 2.28
N ILE A 28 -1.09 39.13 1.05
CA ILE A 28 -1.28 38.35 -0.17
C ILE A 28 -0.31 37.17 -0.21
N ILE A 29 0.96 37.39 0.12
CA ILE A 29 1.97 36.33 0.17
C ILE A 29 1.59 35.28 1.21
N ALA A 30 1.16 35.67 2.40
CA ALA A 30 0.76 34.74 3.45
C ALA A 30 -0.46 33.88 3.04
N ILE A 31 -1.46 34.49 2.37
CA ILE A 31 -2.62 33.75 1.86
C ILE A 31 -2.21 32.76 0.78
N LEU A 32 -1.33 33.14 -0.15
CA LEU A 32 -0.86 32.24 -1.22
C LEU A 32 -0.07 31.06 -0.65
N VAL A 33 0.85 31.33 0.28
CA VAL A 33 1.66 30.26 0.91
C VAL A 33 0.81 29.33 1.75
N GLY A 34 -0.12 29.89 2.55
CA GLY A 34 -1.05 29.09 3.36
C GLY A 34 -2.03 28.27 2.50
N GLY A 35 -2.54 28.88 1.43
CA GLY A 35 -3.40 28.19 0.45
C GLY A 35 -2.68 27.06 -0.25
N LEU A 36 -1.43 27.27 -0.68
CA LEU A 36 -0.62 26.22 -1.29
C LEU A 36 -0.32 25.08 -0.32
N ALA A 37 0.04 25.38 0.92
CA ALA A 37 0.28 24.37 1.95
C ALA A 37 -0.99 23.55 2.24
N ALA A 38 -2.14 24.21 2.38
CA ALA A 38 -3.43 23.53 2.56
C ALA A 38 -3.79 22.66 1.37
N PHE A 39 -3.53 23.13 0.15
CA PHE A 39 -3.76 22.35 -1.07
C PHE A 39 -2.88 21.10 -1.12
N ILE A 40 -1.58 21.22 -0.82
CA ILE A 40 -0.66 20.07 -0.77
C ILE A 40 -1.11 19.06 0.28
N MET A 41 -1.52 19.50 1.47
CA MET A 41 -2.05 18.62 2.50
C MET A 41 -3.34 17.93 2.05
N PHE A 42 -4.27 18.66 1.43
CA PHE A 42 -5.52 18.11 0.92
C PHE A 42 -5.28 17.07 -0.17
N VAL A 43 -4.40 17.37 -1.13
CA VAL A 43 -4.02 16.42 -2.20
C VAL A 43 -3.34 15.20 -1.59
N GLY A 44 -2.44 15.37 -0.63
CA GLY A 44 -1.79 14.27 0.08
C GLY A 44 -2.80 13.34 0.76
N VAL A 45 -3.73 13.91 1.52
CA VAL A 45 -4.80 13.14 2.19
C VAL A 45 -5.75 12.50 1.17
N ALA A 46 -6.11 13.20 0.11
CA ALA A 46 -6.98 12.67 -0.95
C ALA A 46 -6.32 11.52 -1.71
N LEU A 47 -5.02 11.61 -2.01
CA LEU A 47 -4.25 10.53 -2.60
C LEU A 47 -4.17 9.34 -1.64
N GLU A 48 -3.82 9.56 -0.39
CA GLU A 48 -3.72 8.49 0.61
C GLU A 48 -5.08 7.80 0.84
N SER A 49 -6.17 8.55 0.96
CA SER A 49 -7.51 7.99 1.09
C SER A 49 -7.97 7.29 -0.20
N GLY A 50 -7.62 7.82 -1.37
CA GLY A 50 -7.91 7.20 -2.67
C GLY A 50 -7.15 5.89 -2.86
N PHE A 51 -5.92 5.79 -2.34
CA PHE A 51 -5.16 4.54 -2.33
C PHE A 51 -5.73 3.54 -1.33
N ARG A 52 -6.09 3.96 -0.11
CA ARG A 52 -6.66 3.07 0.91
C ARG A 52 -8.02 2.50 0.50
N SER A 53 -8.84 3.26 -0.22
CA SER A 53 -10.17 2.79 -0.65
C SER A 53 -10.13 1.81 -1.83
N LYS A 54 -8.97 1.65 -2.48
CA LYS A 54 -8.81 0.78 -3.66
C LYS A 54 -8.07 -0.52 -3.40
N VAL A 55 -7.65 -0.80 -2.16
CA VAL A 55 -7.28 -2.18 -1.80
C VAL A 55 -8.55 -3.01 -2.01
N PRO A 56 -8.57 -3.93 -2.98
CA PRO A 56 -9.79 -4.64 -3.30
C PRO A 56 -10.25 -5.34 -2.05
N LEU A 57 -11.50 -5.07 -1.67
CA LEU A 57 -12.24 -5.80 -0.64
C LEU A 57 -12.17 -7.32 -0.85
N ASP A 58 -11.63 -7.75 -1.96
CA ASP A 58 -11.59 -9.11 -2.46
C ASP A 58 -10.15 -9.60 -2.75
N PHE A 59 -9.22 -9.24 -1.86
CA PHE A 59 -7.84 -9.78 -1.90
C PHE A 59 -7.81 -11.29 -2.11
N LEU A 60 -8.66 -12.02 -1.37
CA LEU A 60 -8.75 -13.48 -1.46
C LEU A 60 -9.29 -13.97 -2.81
N ALA A 61 -10.13 -13.19 -3.50
CA ALA A 61 -10.57 -13.55 -4.84
C ALA A 61 -9.43 -13.45 -5.86
N HIS A 62 -8.63 -12.39 -5.78
CA HIS A 62 -7.51 -12.18 -6.69
C HIS A 62 -6.37 -13.18 -6.48
N THR A 63 -6.11 -13.58 -5.23
CA THR A 63 -5.03 -14.53 -4.91
C THR A 63 -5.50 -15.98 -4.80
N ARG A 64 -6.80 -16.25 -4.99
CA ARG A 64 -7.42 -17.58 -4.77
C ARG A 64 -6.69 -18.73 -5.45
N TRP A 65 -6.29 -18.56 -6.70
CA TRP A 65 -5.64 -19.62 -7.46
C TRP A 65 -4.23 -19.93 -6.95
N VAL A 66 -3.48 -18.91 -6.48
CA VAL A 66 -2.15 -19.08 -5.86
C VAL A 66 -2.31 -19.71 -4.48
N ASN A 67 -3.26 -19.23 -3.68
CA ASN A 67 -3.56 -19.79 -2.37
C ASN A 67 -3.88 -21.29 -2.48
N ARG A 68 -4.80 -21.63 -3.39
CA ARG A 68 -5.21 -23.02 -3.63
C ARG A 68 -4.03 -23.89 -4.10
N TYR A 69 -3.16 -23.36 -4.93
CA TYR A 69 -1.96 -24.08 -5.38
C TYR A 69 -1.11 -24.55 -4.20
N TYR A 70 -0.86 -23.70 -3.20
CA TYR A 70 -0.08 -24.09 -2.02
C TYR A 70 -0.87 -24.95 -1.04
N GLU A 71 -2.16 -24.70 -0.84
CA GLU A 71 -3.04 -25.55 -0.02
C GLU A 71 -3.10 -27.00 -0.54
N ASP A 72 -3.28 -27.18 -1.85
CA ASP A 72 -3.30 -28.50 -2.51
C ASP A 72 -1.98 -29.27 -2.35
N ARG A 73 -0.87 -28.57 -2.05
CA ARG A 73 0.46 -29.16 -1.77
C ARG A 73 0.75 -29.31 -0.28
N GLY A 74 -0.25 -29.11 0.56
CA GLY A 74 -0.17 -29.33 2.00
C GLY A 74 0.52 -28.23 2.77
N PHE A 75 0.56 -27.01 2.21
CA PHE A 75 0.94 -25.84 2.99
C PHE A 75 -0.22 -25.38 3.87
N GLU A 76 0.04 -25.12 5.13
CA GLU A 76 -0.95 -24.66 6.09
C GLU A 76 -0.98 -23.12 6.15
N LEU A 77 -2.18 -22.55 6.10
CA LEU A 77 -2.37 -21.12 6.26
C LEU A 77 -2.10 -20.73 7.72
N VAL A 78 -1.10 -19.88 7.94
CA VAL A 78 -0.74 -19.35 9.27
C VAL A 78 -1.59 -18.13 9.60
N GLY A 79 -1.91 -17.31 8.61
CA GLY A 79 -2.73 -16.12 8.78
C GLY A 79 -2.74 -15.19 7.59
N HIS A 80 -3.59 -14.18 7.72
CA HIS A 80 -3.65 -13.06 6.78
C HIS A 80 -3.22 -11.78 7.49
N ASN A 81 -2.39 -10.98 6.83
CA ASN A 81 -2.04 -9.64 7.29
C ASN A 81 -2.73 -8.62 6.39
N THR A 82 -3.79 -8.00 6.89
CA THR A 82 -4.58 -7.01 6.16
C THR A 82 -4.61 -5.66 6.85
N SER A 83 -4.04 -5.55 8.06
CA SER A 83 -4.32 -4.43 8.95
C SER A 83 -3.39 -3.23 8.83
N ASP A 84 -2.13 -3.42 8.42
CA ASP A 84 -1.13 -2.35 8.48
C ASP A 84 -0.34 -2.12 7.19
N SER A 85 -0.52 -2.95 6.19
CA SER A 85 0.20 -2.79 4.94
C SER A 85 -0.73 -2.29 3.83
N ASN A 86 -0.20 -1.43 2.98
CA ASN A 86 -0.83 -1.11 1.69
C ASN A 86 -0.92 -2.36 0.79
N TYR A 87 -0.47 -3.52 1.30
CA TYR A 87 -0.33 -4.77 0.61
C TYR A 87 -0.85 -5.91 1.49
N PRO A 88 -2.10 -6.37 1.29
CA PRO A 88 -2.61 -7.54 2.00
C PRO A 88 -1.79 -8.78 1.66
N GLU A 89 -1.55 -9.61 2.66
CA GLU A 89 -0.71 -10.80 2.58
C GLU A 89 -1.43 -12.04 3.13
N SER A 90 -1.19 -13.19 2.48
CA SER A 90 -1.43 -14.52 3.05
C SER A 90 -0.11 -15.20 3.36
N ILE A 91 0.00 -15.81 4.52
CA ILE A 91 1.22 -16.48 4.97
C ILE A 91 0.93 -17.96 5.15
N TYR A 92 1.68 -18.79 4.42
CA TYR A 92 1.61 -20.23 4.47
C TYR A 92 2.91 -20.83 5.01
N LYS A 93 2.82 -22.00 5.63
CA LYS A 93 3.98 -22.76 6.08
C LYS A 93 3.84 -24.23 5.77
N LYS A 94 4.95 -24.88 5.44
CA LYS A 94 5.11 -26.31 5.36
C LYS A 94 6.55 -26.68 5.72
N ASP A 95 6.75 -27.46 6.76
CA ASP A 95 8.06 -27.84 7.27
C ASP A 95 8.95 -26.60 7.55
N LYS A 96 10.05 -26.47 6.80
CA LYS A 96 10.98 -25.34 6.88
C LYS A 96 10.65 -24.21 5.89
N LEU A 97 9.67 -24.42 5.00
CA LEU A 97 9.30 -23.44 3.98
C LEU A 97 8.24 -22.50 4.52
N LYS A 98 8.43 -21.21 4.25
CA LYS A 98 7.43 -20.16 4.46
C LYS A 98 7.11 -19.52 3.12
N VAL A 99 5.83 -19.39 2.81
CA VAL A 99 5.35 -18.71 1.60
C VAL A 99 4.54 -17.50 2.00
N VAL A 100 4.88 -16.36 1.44
CA VAL A 100 4.13 -15.12 1.59
C VAL A 100 3.57 -14.72 0.22
N ILE A 101 2.25 -14.63 0.14
CA ILE A 101 1.53 -14.22 -1.06
C ILE A 101 1.00 -12.82 -0.81
N ARG A 102 1.48 -11.85 -1.58
CA ARG A 102 1.16 -10.43 -1.45
C ARG A 102 0.45 -9.94 -2.71
N LEU A 103 -0.62 -9.18 -2.56
CA LEU A 103 -1.25 -8.46 -3.65
C LEU A 103 -0.73 -7.02 -3.68
N ASN A 104 -0.11 -6.64 -4.79
CA ASN A 104 0.38 -5.29 -4.98
C ASN A 104 -0.67 -4.47 -5.74
N ALA A 105 -1.13 -3.39 -5.11
CA ALA A 105 -1.95 -2.41 -5.79
C ALA A 105 -1.10 -1.62 -6.80
N PRO A 106 -1.64 -1.30 -7.97
CA PRO A 106 -0.92 -0.50 -8.96
C PRO A 106 -0.65 0.92 -8.41
N ILE A 107 0.58 1.38 -8.59
CA ILE A 107 0.97 2.76 -8.24
C ILE A 107 0.29 3.76 -9.16
N VAL A 108 0.01 3.36 -10.39
CA VAL A 108 -0.66 4.18 -11.41
C VAL A 108 -2.04 3.58 -11.72
N THR A 109 -3.05 4.41 -11.87
CA THR A 109 -4.48 4.01 -12.02
C THR A 109 -4.78 3.07 -13.19
N HIS A 110 -3.86 2.89 -14.13
CA HIS A 110 -4.02 2.04 -15.32
C HIS A 110 -3.11 0.80 -15.31
N SER A 111 -2.28 0.62 -14.29
CA SER A 111 -1.45 -0.58 -14.20
C SER A 111 -2.27 -1.75 -13.62
N PRO A 112 -2.06 -2.98 -14.09
CA PRO A 112 -2.73 -4.15 -13.54
C PRO A 112 -2.25 -4.42 -12.11
N PHE A 113 -3.11 -5.06 -11.32
CA PHE A 113 -2.70 -5.65 -10.04
C PHE A 113 -1.68 -6.75 -10.29
N THR A 114 -0.70 -6.85 -9.41
CA THR A 114 0.30 -7.91 -9.46
C THR A 114 0.27 -8.72 -8.16
N ILE A 115 0.57 -10.01 -8.28
CA ILE A 115 0.78 -10.89 -7.14
C ILE A 115 2.28 -11.09 -7.00
N THR A 116 2.80 -10.89 -5.79
CA THR A 116 4.16 -11.28 -5.43
C THR A 116 4.10 -12.49 -4.52
N VAL A 117 4.84 -13.52 -4.88
CA VAL A 117 5.02 -14.74 -4.09
C VAL A 117 6.47 -14.80 -3.64
N ILE A 118 6.68 -14.88 -2.34
CA ILE A 118 7.99 -15.01 -1.72
C ILE A 118 8.03 -16.36 -1.02
N VAL A 119 8.92 -17.24 -1.44
CA VAL A 119 9.18 -18.51 -0.78
C VAL A 119 10.52 -18.43 -0.06
N SER A 120 10.48 -18.57 1.25
CA SER A 120 11.65 -18.54 2.12
C SER A 120 11.92 -19.93 2.69
N GLY A 121 13.09 -20.46 2.43
CA GLY A 121 13.64 -21.72 2.93
C GLY A 121 15.14 -21.57 3.17
N GLU A 122 15.97 -22.48 2.64
CA GLU A 122 17.43 -22.33 2.63
C GLU A 122 17.88 -21.16 1.74
N GLN A 123 17.13 -20.92 0.68
CA GLN A 123 17.26 -19.75 -0.18
C GLN A 123 15.90 -19.04 -0.24
N GLU A 124 15.91 -17.72 -0.37
CA GLU A 124 14.72 -16.94 -0.62
C GLU A 124 14.56 -16.71 -2.10
N LYS A 125 13.34 -16.92 -2.61
CA LYS A 125 13.00 -16.64 -3.99
C LYS A 125 11.70 -15.86 -4.08
N GLU A 126 11.69 -14.85 -4.93
CA GLU A 126 10.57 -13.96 -5.16
C GLU A 126 10.17 -13.99 -6.64
N TRP A 127 8.84 -14.04 -6.87
CA TRP A 127 8.24 -13.90 -8.19
C TRP A 127 7.15 -12.83 -8.12
N SER A 128 7.06 -12.02 -9.18
CA SER A 128 5.99 -11.04 -9.32
C SER A 128 5.37 -11.20 -10.71
N PHE A 129 4.03 -11.29 -10.78
CA PHE A 129 3.30 -11.59 -12.00
C PHE A 129 1.89 -10.96 -11.95
N PRO A 130 1.21 -10.81 -13.11
CA PRO A 130 -0.17 -10.33 -13.16
C PRO A 130 -1.13 -11.23 -12.38
N VAL A 131 -2.26 -10.69 -11.93
CA VAL A 131 -3.28 -11.42 -11.16
C VAL A 131 -3.91 -12.57 -11.95
N GLU A 132 -3.86 -12.51 -13.28
CA GLU A 132 -4.40 -13.56 -14.14
C GLU A 132 -3.61 -14.85 -13.98
N LYS A 133 -4.36 -15.98 -13.89
CA LYS A 133 -3.74 -17.30 -13.77
C LYS A 133 -2.96 -17.64 -15.03
N ASP A 134 -1.67 -17.96 -14.86
CA ASP A 134 -0.80 -18.43 -15.93
C ASP A 134 -0.18 -19.79 -15.52
N GLU A 135 -0.35 -20.81 -16.37
CA GLU A 135 0.19 -22.16 -16.14
C GLU A 135 1.72 -22.18 -16.08
N LYS A 136 2.39 -21.30 -16.83
CA LYS A 136 3.85 -21.17 -16.77
C LYS A 136 4.34 -20.76 -15.38
N ILE A 137 3.58 -19.94 -14.66
CA ILE A 137 3.90 -19.54 -13.29
C ILE A 137 3.82 -20.74 -12.35
N LEU A 138 2.82 -21.60 -12.54
CA LEU A 138 2.70 -22.84 -11.76
C LEU A 138 3.85 -23.81 -12.01
N GLU A 139 4.29 -23.93 -13.25
CA GLU A 139 5.49 -24.73 -13.60
C GLU A 139 6.75 -24.20 -12.92
N MET A 140 6.92 -22.86 -12.88
CA MET A 140 8.05 -22.25 -12.17
C MET A 140 8.02 -22.51 -10.65
N PHE A 141 6.84 -22.56 -10.05
CA PHE A 141 6.68 -22.93 -8.64
C PHE A 141 6.99 -24.40 -8.42
N ASP A 142 6.47 -25.28 -9.30
CA ASP A 142 6.75 -26.72 -9.22
C ASP A 142 8.24 -27.03 -9.37
N ASP A 143 8.93 -26.36 -10.29
CA ASP A 143 10.37 -26.55 -10.48
C ASP A 143 11.16 -26.12 -9.23
N TYR A 144 10.76 -25.03 -8.59
CA TYR A 144 11.42 -24.59 -7.35
C TYR A 144 11.15 -25.54 -6.17
N LEU A 145 9.92 -26.02 -6.04
CA LEU A 145 9.52 -26.88 -4.93
C LEU A 145 10.05 -28.33 -5.05
N LYS A 146 10.52 -28.76 -6.24
CA LYS A 146 11.15 -30.08 -6.41
C LYS A 146 12.47 -30.20 -5.64
N ASP A 147 13.11 -29.08 -5.34
CA ASP A 147 14.41 -29.04 -4.67
C ASP A 147 14.27 -29.11 -3.12
N TYR A 148 13.02 -29.13 -2.61
CA TYR A 148 12.65 -29.21 -1.20
C TYR A 148 11.69 -30.35 -0.89
#